data_637929e384cfa6cef84234a2f685bfa3
#
_entry.id   637929e384cfa6cef84234a2f685bfa3
#
_cell.length_a   1.000
_cell.length_b   1.000
_cell.length_c   1.000
_cell.angle_alpha   90.00
_cell.angle_beta   90.00
_cell.angle_gamma   90.00
#
_symmetry.space_group_name_H-M   'P 1'
#
loop_
_entity.id
_entity.type
_entity.pdbx_description
1 polymer ?
#
loop_
_entity_poly.entity_id
_entity_poly.type
_entity_poly.pdbx_seq_one_letter_code
_entity_poly.pdbx_strand_id
1 'polypeptide(L)'
;MSQTTPWPEWVFHHWVWEDESTQQSAIQLVDDYIAHDIPVGAIIIDSPWETGYNTFDWDTALYPDAQAMVDYFHSKDVKVLVWTTTAINIDVVDLWNYGDSMGYFMKANAGSGSAVVEWWKGDGSMIDFFNLDAVAWWKSLMDKTLSLGIDGWKCDGTDYSILLGATYSPGAGRTVSRTEYSHAYYRLFHDYTRQQLGNNRVNMSRPIDNYGIAFLTDPELVAFTPVDICFACWVGDQDATFDGLKNALLNMYLSGVNNYLVFGSDIGGYREEPIPGGREKGVFLRWAQLGAFSPLMENGGGGEHRPWMFDQETDDIYRTFAKLHHALIPYFMEQGDSLFAANRSIMQFFNDDEYPFMLGTDIFVTPILSASNNIDVTFPAGSDTWVYLFDTTQVYQGGATTTLTVPLVEYPVFLKSTSPLIATLESVLNVPTGVEEAFNNPKNPVRVYPNPVSGEFVVSGLMFEVGEEYEFRLFDAQGKNVLQTKLTQKETKISVKGLESGVYHYTIPAHGSKSDLTGKIIIR
;
A
#
# COMPACT_ATOMS: atom_id res chain seq x y z
N MET A 1 10.42 32.17 -1.47
CA MET A 1 10.55 31.08 -2.45
C MET A 1 10.07 29.85 -1.71
N SER A 2 8.98 29.20 -2.12
CA SER A 2 8.56 27.95 -1.51
C SER A 2 9.68 26.94 -1.78
N GLN A 3 10.23 26.38 -0.74
CA GLN A 3 11.14 25.25 -0.84
C GLN A 3 10.35 24.13 -1.47
N THR A 4 10.69 23.73 -2.70
CA THR A 4 10.04 22.56 -3.32
C THR A 4 10.48 21.35 -2.55
N THR A 5 9.51 20.56 -2.04
CA THR A 5 9.78 19.29 -1.37
C THR A 5 10.67 18.40 -2.23
N PRO A 6 11.61 17.65 -1.64
CA PRO A 6 12.45 16.73 -2.41
C PRO A 6 11.69 15.48 -2.89
N TRP A 7 10.42 15.31 -2.54
CA TRP A 7 9.54 14.21 -2.94
C TRP A 7 8.29 14.73 -3.67
N PRO A 8 7.71 13.96 -4.59
CA PRO A 8 6.42 14.27 -5.21
C PRO A 8 5.24 13.85 -4.31
N GLU A 9 4.07 14.48 -4.52
CA GLU A 9 2.85 14.19 -3.76
C GLU A 9 2.41 12.72 -3.84
N TRP A 10 2.60 12.08 -5.00
CA TRP A 10 2.15 10.72 -5.24
C TRP A 10 2.84 9.65 -4.35
N VAL A 11 3.91 9.98 -3.62
CA VAL A 11 4.50 9.07 -2.62
C VAL A 11 3.52 8.73 -1.50
N PHE A 12 2.57 9.64 -1.22
CA PHE A 12 1.51 9.46 -0.24
C PHE A 12 0.22 8.87 -0.80
N HIS A 13 0.19 8.48 -2.07
CA HIS A 13 -0.95 7.77 -2.62
C HIS A 13 -0.94 6.29 -2.17
N HIS A 14 -2.05 5.59 -2.38
CA HIS A 14 -2.11 4.14 -2.19
C HIS A 14 -1.40 3.44 -3.35
N TRP A 15 -0.46 2.54 -3.03
CA TRP A 15 0.30 1.75 -3.99
C TRP A 15 -0.15 0.30 -3.99
N VAL A 16 -0.10 -0.36 -5.15
CA VAL A 16 -0.54 -1.75 -5.31
C VAL A 16 0.48 -2.55 -6.11
N TRP A 17 0.55 -3.87 -5.85
CA TRP A 17 1.40 -4.78 -6.61
C TRP A 17 1.02 -6.25 -6.36
N GLU A 18 1.44 -7.12 -7.24
CA GLU A 18 1.39 -8.56 -7.10
C GLU A 18 2.79 -9.13 -7.32
N ASP A 19 3.15 -10.16 -6.54
CA ASP A 19 4.32 -10.96 -6.82
C ASP A 19 4.09 -11.75 -8.13
N GLU A 20 5.14 -11.89 -8.96
CA GLU A 20 5.11 -12.66 -10.22
C GLU A 20 4.00 -12.23 -11.21
N SER A 21 3.75 -10.94 -11.37
CA SER A 21 2.74 -10.43 -12.31
C SER A 21 3.14 -10.58 -13.78
N THR A 22 2.15 -10.38 -14.65
CA THR A 22 2.32 -10.22 -16.11
C THR A 22 1.74 -8.86 -16.51
N GLN A 23 2.03 -8.41 -17.74
CA GLN A 23 1.41 -7.20 -18.28
C GLN A 23 -0.11 -7.22 -18.13
N GLN A 24 -0.74 -8.36 -18.43
CA GLN A 24 -2.21 -8.49 -18.34
C GLN A 24 -2.70 -8.43 -16.90
N SER A 25 -2.08 -9.17 -15.96
CA SER A 25 -2.52 -9.20 -14.57
C SER A 25 -2.27 -7.86 -13.87
N ALA A 26 -1.16 -7.19 -14.16
CA ALA A 26 -0.86 -5.87 -13.61
C ALA A 26 -1.89 -4.81 -14.07
N ILE A 27 -2.26 -4.80 -15.35
CA ILE A 27 -3.32 -3.92 -15.88
C ILE A 27 -4.65 -4.24 -15.20
N GLN A 28 -5.01 -5.54 -15.12
CA GLN A 28 -6.26 -5.98 -14.50
C GLN A 28 -6.33 -5.59 -13.03
N LEU A 29 -5.23 -5.73 -12.27
CA LEU A 29 -5.17 -5.37 -10.86
C LEU A 29 -5.56 -3.90 -10.65
N VAL A 30 -4.95 -2.98 -11.39
CA VAL A 30 -5.25 -1.54 -11.28
C VAL A 30 -6.70 -1.25 -11.70
N ASP A 31 -7.17 -1.86 -12.78
CA ASP A 31 -8.55 -1.67 -13.24
C ASP A 31 -9.57 -2.19 -12.22
N ASP A 32 -9.29 -3.30 -11.56
CA ASP A 32 -10.15 -3.86 -10.52
C ASP A 32 -10.20 -2.95 -9.28
N TYR A 33 -9.06 -2.43 -8.79
CA TYR A 33 -9.05 -1.44 -7.70
C TYR A 33 -9.90 -0.22 -8.04
N ILE A 34 -9.74 0.33 -9.25
CA ILE A 34 -10.54 1.47 -9.73
C ILE A 34 -12.03 1.09 -9.81
N ALA A 35 -12.35 -0.12 -10.30
CA ALA A 35 -13.72 -0.60 -10.40
C ALA A 35 -14.39 -0.80 -9.04
N HIS A 36 -13.61 -1.14 -8.00
CA HIS A 36 -14.04 -1.23 -6.60
C HIS A 36 -14.05 0.13 -5.88
N ASP A 37 -13.84 1.24 -6.60
CA ASP A 37 -13.82 2.60 -6.05
C ASP A 37 -12.74 2.79 -4.97
N ILE A 38 -11.61 2.07 -5.12
CA ILE A 38 -10.44 2.18 -4.25
C ILE A 38 -9.39 3.01 -4.99
N PRO A 39 -8.92 4.13 -4.40
CA PRO A 39 -7.90 4.97 -5.04
C PRO A 39 -6.57 4.22 -5.20
N VAL A 40 -5.95 4.34 -6.37
CA VAL A 40 -4.61 3.81 -6.68
C VAL A 40 -3.79 4.93 -7.30
N GLY A 41 -2.58 5.16 -6.80
CA GLY A 41 -1.67 6.17 -7.33
C GLY A 41 -0.36 5.62 -7.86
N ALA A 42 0.01 4.39 -7.51
CA ALA A 42 1.18 3.72 -8.08
C ALA A 42 1.01 2.21 -8.16
N ILE A 43 1.69 1.61 -9.15
CA ILE A 43 1.86 0.16 -9.27
C ILE A 43 3.35 -0.19 -9.26
N ILE A 44 3.70 -1.30 -8.62
CA ILE A 44 5.03 -1.90 -8.70
C ILE A 44 4.95 -3.13 -9.59
N ILE A 45 5.79 -3.16 -10.62
CA ILE A 45 6.05 -4.37 -11.41
C ILE A 45 7.17 -5.12 -10.70
N ASP A 46 6.78 -6.15 -9.95
CA ASP A 46 7.71 -6.93 -9.14
C ASP A 46 8.39 -8.05 -9.97
N SER A 47 9.31 -8.77 -9.37
CA SER A 47 10.06 -9.89 -9.98
C SER A 47 9.17 -11.11 -10.24
N PRO A 48 9.37 -11.87 -11.38
CA PRO A 48 10.28 -11.56 -12.49
C PRO A 48 9.59 -10.74 -13.59
N TRP A 49 10.28 -9.75 -14.13
CA TRP A 49 9.84 -8.99 -15.31
C TRP A 49 10.88 -9.01 -16.44
N GLU A 50 12.09 -9.43 -16.11
CA GLU A 50 13.26 -9.43 -16.98
C GLU A 50 13.52 -10.82 -17.59
N THR A 51 14.24 -10.86 -18.69
CA THR A 51 14.71 -12.12 -19.32
C THR A 51 15.71 -12.89 -18.45
N GLY A 52 16.30 -12.23 -17.48
CA GLY A 52 17.18 -12.74 -16.42
C GLY A 52 17.45 -11.62 -15.44
N TYR A 53 17.68 -11.92 -14.16
CA TYR A 53 17.78 -10.90 -13.10
C TYR A 53 18.84 -9.84 -13.38
N ASN A 54 18.39 -8.58 -13.38
CA ASN A 54 19.15 -7.37 -13.63
C ASN A 54 19.78 -7.26 -15.04
N THR A 55 19.16 -7.89 -16.05
CA THR A 55 19.46 -7.63 -17.48
C THR A 55 18.85 -6.32 -17.95
N PHE A 56 17.81 -5.84 -17.27
CA PHE A 56 16.95 -4.71 -17.65
C PHE A 56 16.31 -4.88 -19.03
N ASP A 57 16.24 -6.12 -19.52
CA ASP A 57 15.56 -6.50 -20.75
C ASP A 57 14.22 -7.15 -20.42
N TRP A 58 13.13 -6.50 -20.77
CA TRP A 58 11.78 -6.99 -20.51
C TRP A 58 11.55 -8.35 -21.17
N ASP A 59 11.03 -9.30 -20.38
CA ASP A 59 10.59 -10.58 -20.93
C ASP A 59 9.29 -10.40 -21.72
N THR A 60 9.40 -10.42 -23.05
CA THR A 60 8.25 -10.22 -23.94
C THR A 60 7.21 -11.36 -23.89
N ALA A 61 7.52 -12.49 -23.25
CA ALA A 61 6.54 -13.53 -22.98
C ALA A 61 5.58 -13.12 -21.83
N LEU A 62 6.09 -12.39 -20.84
CA LEU A 62 5.32 -11.87 -19.71
C LEU A 62 4.79 -10.46 -19.99
N TYR A 63 5.58 -9.61 -20.64
CA TYR A 63 5.32 -8.20 -20.91
C TYR A 63 5.53 -7.90 -22.41
N PRO A 64 4.57 -8.31 -23.28
CA PRO A 64 4.72 -8.21 -24.74
C PRO A 64 4.88 -6.78 -25.25
N ASP A 65 4.38 -5.78 -24.55
CA ASP A 65 4.52 -4.36 -24.88
C ASP A 65 4.59 -3.52 -23.60
N ALA A 66 5.77 -3.50 -22.96
CA ALA A 66 6.00 -2.78 -21.72
C ALA A 66 5.78 -1.27 -21.87
N GLN A 67 6.08 -0.67 -23.03
CA GLN A 67 5.80 0.76 -23.28
C GLN A 67 4.30 1.04 -23.25
N ALA A 68 3.49 0.25 -23.96
CA ALA A 68 2.04 0.42 -23.95
C ALA A 68 1.46 0.23 -22.54
N MET A 69 2.03 -0.66 -21.73
CA MET A 69 1.63 -0.84 -20.33
C MET A 69 1.93 0.41 -19.49
N VAL A 70 3.13 0.97 -19.57
CA VAL A 70 3.51 2.19 -18.86
C VAL A 70 2.62 3.36 -19.28
N ASP A 71 2.41 3.54 -20.60
CA ASP A 71 1.52 4.58 -21.13
C ASP A 71 0.07 4.40 -20.63
N TYR A 72 -0.39 3.15 -20.53
CA TYR A 72 -1.71 2.84 -20.01
C TYR A 72 -1.87 3.30 -18.55
N PHE A 73 -0.93 2.95 -17.67
CA PHE A 73 -0.97 3.37 -16.27
C PHE A 73 -0.89 4.91 -16.14
N HIS A 74 -0.02 5.55 -16.89
CA HIS A 74 0.06 7.01 -16.92
C HIS A 74 -1.26 7.65 -17.39
N SER A 75 -1.98 7.03 -18.32
CA SER A 75 -3.30 7.51 -18.76
C SER A 75 -4.36 7.48 -17.66
N LYS A 76 -4.13 6.69 -16.59
CA LYS A 76 -4.96 6.58 -15.39
C LYS A 76 -4.41 7.42 -14.22
N ASP A 77 -3.34 8.19 -14.44
CA ASP A 77 -2.56 8.88 -13.40
C ASP A 77 -1.95 7.95 -12.34
N VAL A 78 -1.66 6.72 -12.72
CA VAL A 78 -0.98 5.72 -11.90
C VAL A 78 0.51 5.70 -12.26
N LYS A 79 1.38 5.85 -11.26
CA LYS A 79 2.84 5.81 -11.39
C LYS A 79 3.34 4.38 -11.46
N VAL A 80 4.47 4.17 -12.15
CA VAL A 80 5.02 2.82 -12.38
C VAL A 80 6.41 2.71 -11.78
N LEU A 81 6.56 1.79 -10.84
CA LEU A 81 7.86 1.39 -10.32
C LEU A 81 8.19 -0.03 -10.79
N VAL A 82 9.48 -0.31 -10.92
CA VAL A 82 9.97 -1.63 -11.39
C VAL A 82 10.97 -2.17 -10.37
N TRP A 83 10.83 -3.45 -10.02
CA TRP A 83 11.70 -4.11 -9.05
C TRP A 83 13.10 -4.34 -9.60
N THR A 84 14.12 -4.26 -8.75
CA THR A 84 15.53 -4.48 -9.11
C THR A 84 16.35 -4.84 -7.88
N THR A 85 17.52 -5.46 -8.13
CA THR A 85 18.55 -5.73 -7.12
C THR A 85 19.94 -5.30 -7.61
N THR A 86 21.00 -5.88 -7.03
CA THR A 86 22.39 -5.49 -7.32
C THR A 86 23.23 -6.61 -7.93
N ALA A 87 22.66 -7.80 -8.15
CA ALA A 87 23.39 -8.98 -8.59
C ALA A 87 23.08 -9.36 -10.03
N ILE A 88 24.09 -9.72 -10.81
CA ILE A 88 23.92 -10.42 -12.09
C ILE A 88 24.21 -11.89 -11.86
N ASN A 89 23.24 -12.74 -12.20
CA ASN A 89 23.37 -14.18 -12.06
C ASN A 89 24.36 -14.78 -13.06
N ILE A 90 25.07 -15.83 -12.63
CA ILE A 90 26.08 -16.52 -13.46
C ILE A 90 25.47 -17.26 -14.66
N ASP A 91 24.17 -17.58 -14.61
CA ASP A 91 23.43 -18.19 -15.73
C ASP A 91 23.02 -17.16 -16.80
N VAL A 92 23.11 -15.85 -16.52
CA VAL A 92 23.06 -14.78 -17.52
C VAL A 92 24.46 -14.63 -18.13
N VAL A 93 24.89 -15.69 -18.83
CA VAL A 93 26.29 -15.99 -19.15
C VAL A 93 27.03 -14.84 -19.83
N ASP A 94 26.45 -14.23 -20.84
CA ASP A 94 27.14 -13.18 -21.63
C ASP A 94 27.31 -11.90 -20.80
N LEU A 95 26.29 -11.52 -20.03
CA LEU A 95 26.33 -10.31 -19.23
C LEU A 95 27.27 -10.48 -18.03
N TRP A 96 27.22 -11.64 -17.37
CA TRP A 96 28.09 -11.96 -16.25
C TRP A 96 29.57 -12.03 -16.68
N ASN A 97 29.87 -12.76 -17.77
CA ASN A 97 31.23 -12.86 -18.31
C ASN A 97 31.81 -11.49 -18.70
N TYR A 98 30.98 -10.62 -19.28
CA TYR A 98 31.41 -9.26 -19.56
C TYR A 98 31.79 -8.51 -18.29
N GLY A 99 30.92 -8.47 -17.28
CA GLY A 99 31.19 -7.81 -16.00
C GLY A 99 32.41 -8.36 -15.27
N ASP A 100 32.59 -9.69 -15.27
CA ASP A 100 33.77 -10.36 -14.68
C ASP A 100 35.06 -9.98 -15.39
N SER A 101 35.08 -10.05 -16.74
CA SER A 101 36.27 -9.71 -17.56
C SER A 101 36.70 -8.24 -17.38
N MET A 102 35.75 -7.35 -17.15
CA MET A 102 35.99 -5.92 -16.93
C MET A 102 36.31 -5.58 -15.45
N GLY A 103 36.16 -6.55 -14.54
CA GLY A 103 36.38 -6.33 -13.11
C GLY A 103 35.31 -5.45 -12.44
N TYR A 104 34.07 -5.57 -12.86
CA TYR A 104 32.95 -4.73 -12.40
C TYR A 104 32.25 -5.26 -11.15
N PHE A 105 32.65 -6.42 -10.65
CA PHE A 105 31.99 -7.05 -9.51
C PHE A 105 32.80 -6.89 -8.21
N MET A 106 32.07 -6.92 -7.10
CA MET A 106 32.63 -7.05 -5.77
C MET A 106 33.44 -8.34 -5.63
N LYS A 107 34.38 -8.38 -4.68
CA LYS A 107 35.25 -9.53 -4.42
C LYS A 107 35.19 -9.94 -2.95
N ALA A 108 35.59 -11.18 -2.67
CA ALA A 108 35.74 -11.63 -1.28
C ALA A 108 36.95 -10.93 -0.59
N ASN A 109 38.04 -10.71 -1.34
CA ASN A 109 39.26 -10.00 -0.90
C ASN A 109 40.03 -9.47 -2.10
N ALA A 110 41.08 -8.66 -1.84
CA ALA A 110 41.91 -8.02 -2.86
C ALA A 110 42.54 -8.96 -3.89
N GLY A 111 42.83 -10.21 -3.51
CA GLY A 111 43.50 -11.22 -4.36
C GLY A 111 42.58 -12.19 -5.05
N SER A 112 41.27 -12.14 -4.83
CA SER A 112 40.31 -13.06 -5.44
C SER A 112 39.80 -12.56 -6.80
N GLY A 113 39.17 -13.46 -7.58
CA GLY A 113 38.30 -13.11 -8.68
C GLY A 113 36.99 -12.47 -8.18
N SER A 114 36.03 -12.26 -9.08
CA SER A 114 34.69 -11.81 -8.74
C SER A 114 34.05 -12.75 -7.72
N ALA A 115 33.42 -12.21 -6.69
CA ALA A 115 32.70 -13.00 -5.72
C ALA A 115 31.37 -13.48 -6.30
N VAL A 116 31.14 -14.78 -6.27
CA VAL A 116 29.81 -15.37 -6.53
C VAL A 116 29.17 -15.61 -5.18
N VAL A 117 27.99 -15.07 -4.99
CA VAL A 117 27.19 -15.21 -3.77
C VAL A 117 25.85 -15.86 -4.10
N GLU A 118 25.39 -16.72 -3.22
CA GLU A 118 24.04 -17.29 -3.28
C GLU A 118 23.06 -16.27 -2.72
N TRP A 119 21.97 -16.04 -3.46
CA TRP A 119 20.85 -15.22 -3.03
C TRP A 119 19.54 -15.92 -3.43
N TRP A 120 18.38 -15.42 -3.02
CA TRP A 120 17.10 -16.15 -3.17
C TRP A 120 16.65 -16.41 -4.63
N LYS A 121 17.33 -15.82 -5.62
CA LYS A 121 17.07 -16.05 -7.05
C LYS A 121 18.27 -16.72 -7.76
N GLY A 122 19.19 -17.32 -7.03
CA GLY A 122 20.32 -18.11 -7.58
C GLY A 122 21.69 -17.60 -7.17
N ASP A 123 22.71 -18.00 -7.95
CA ASP A 123 24.10 -17.59 -7.75
C ASP A 123 24.42 -16.38 -8.65
N GLY A 124 24.96 -15.33 -8.06
CA GLY A 124 25.27 -14.10 -8.80
C GLY A 124 26.44 -13.32 -8.22
N SER A 125 26.87 -12.28 -8.94
CA SER A 125 27.92 -11.36 -8.52
C SER A 125 27.37 -9.95 -8.37
N MET A 126 27.67 -9.31 -7.21
CA MET A 126 27.23 -7.97 -6.85
C MET A 126 28.05 -6.93 -7.63
N ILE A 127 27.39 -5.90 -8.17
CA ILE A 127 28.06 -4.78 -8.85
C ILE A 127 28.90 -3.98 -7.85
N ASP A 128 30.12 -3.58 -8.26
CA ASP A 128 30.95 -2.66 -7.49
C ASP A 128 30.54 -1.19 -7.75
N PHE A 129 29.63 -0.66 -6.97
CA PHE A 129 29.14 0.73 -7.09
C PHE A 129 30.19 1.80 -6.74
N PHE A 130 31.39 1.42 -6.33
CA PHE A 130 32.52 2.32 -6.10
C PHE A 130 33.47 2.37 -7.31
N ASN A 131 33.27 1.49 -8.31
CA ASN A 131 33.97 1.49 -9.59
C ASN A 131 33.20 2.33 -10.61
N LEU A 132 33.76 3.46 -11.03
CA LEU A 132 33.07 4.39 -11.94
C LEU A 132 32.75 3.78 -13.31
N ASP A 133 33.58 2.86 -13.81
CA ASP A 133 33.31 2.17 -15.07
C ASP A 133 32.17 1.15 -14.92
N ALA A 134 32.12 0.43 -13.79
CA ALA A 134 31.01 -0.46 -13.46
C ALA A 134 29.70 0.32 -13.30
N VAL A 135 29.73 1.48 -12.65
CA VAL A 135 28.59 2.39 -12.54
C VAL A 135 28.11 2.89 -13.90
N ALA A 136 29.05 3.27 -14.79
CA ALA A 136 28.69 3.70 -16.15
C ALA A 136 28.02 2.58 -16.94
N TRP A 137 28.54 1.36 -16.85
CA TRP A 137 27.95 0.19 -17.46
C TRP A 137 26.56 -0.11 -16.88
N TRP A 138 26.40 -0.12 -15.56
CA TRP A 138 25.12 -0.34 -14.91
C TRP A 138 24.06 0.68 -15.34
N LYS A 139 24.43 1.95 -15.42
CA LYS A 139 23.56 3.01 -15.95
C LYS A 139 23.09 2.73 -17.37
N SER A 140 23.98 2.21 -18.22
CA SER A 140 23.60 1.85 -19.62
C SER A 140 22.58 0.69 -19.66
N LEU A 141 22.57 -0.19 -18.65
CA LEU A 141 21.55 -1.22 -18.51
C LEU A 141 20.23 -0.59 -18.01
N MET A 142 20.29 0.24 -16.96
CA MET A 142 19.12 0.97 -16.44
C MET A 142 18.41 1.80 -17.51
N ASP A 143 19.15 2.39 -18.46
CA ASP A 143 18.60 3.23 -19.54
C ASP A 143 17.57 2.50 -20.41
N LYS A 144 17.68 1.17 -20.55
CA LYS A 144 16.70 0.37 -21.29
C LYS A 144 15.29 0.51 -20.71
N THR A 145 15.17 0.45 -19.38
CA THR A 145 13.89 0.58 -18.66
C THR A 145 13.52 2.05 -18.41
N LEU A 146 14.50 2.91 -18.09
CA LEU A 146 14.27 4.34 -17.94
C LEU A 146 13.71 5.00 -19.20
N SER A 147 14.09 4.50 -20.39
CA SER A 147 13.58 5.01 -21.68
C SER A 147 12.07 4.84 -21.84
N LEU A 148 11.43 3.94 -21.10
CA LEU A 148 9.98 3.76 -21.08
C LEU A 148 9.26 4.85 -20.25
N GLY A 149 10.01 5.67 -19.51
CA GLY A 149 9.44 6.76 -18.70
C GLY A 149 8.85 6.32 -17.37
N ILE A 150 9.34 5.22 -16.79
CA ILE A 150 8.91 4.76 -15.45
C ILE A 150 9.09 5.84 -14.39
N ASP A 151 8.39 5.70 -13.24
CA ASP A 151 8.40 6.72 -12.19
C ASP A 151 9.38 6.41 -11.06
N GLY A 152 9.94 5.21 -11.03
CA GLY A 152 10.94 4.81 -10.05
C GLY A 152 11.25 3.33 -10.05
N TRP A 153 11.90 2.89 -8.98
CA TRP A 153 12.31 1.50 -8.78
C TRP A 153 11.90 1.03 -7.39
N LYS A 154 11.55 -0.25 -7.26
CA LYS A 154 11.58 -0.96 -5.97
C LYS A 154 12.96 -1.59 -5.86
N CYS A 155 13.82 -0.96 -5.09
CA CYS A 155 15.21 -1.36 -4.91
C CYS A 155 15.34 -2.35 -3.75
N ASP A 156 15.68 -3.60 -4.04
CA ASP A 156 15.81 -4.70 -3.08
C ASP A 156 17.25 -5.25 -3.02
N GLY A 157 17.52 -6.28 -2.23
CA GLY A 157 18.69 -7.13 -2.39
C GLY A 157 20.02 -6.63 -1.86
N THR A 158 20.03 -5.91 -0.74
CA THR A 158 21.29 -5.62 -0.01
C THR A 158 21.32 -6.26 1.38
N ASP A 159 20.74 -7.46 1.49
CA ASP A 159 20.65 -8.21 2.74
C ASP A 159 22.01 -8.55 3.32
N TYR A 160 22.10 -8.55 4.64
CA TYR A 160 23.31 -8.83 5.36
C TYR A 160 23.98 -10.16 4.95
N SER A 161 23.20 -11.22 4.78
CA SER A 161 23.69 -12.55 4.43
C SER A 161 24.34 -12.60 3.03
N ILE A 162 23.82 -11.82 2.08
CA ILE A 162 24.29 -11.79 0.70
C ILE A 162 25.68 -11.11 0.63
N LEU A 163 25.86 -10.03 1.36
CA LEU A 163 27.10 -9.24 1.32
C LEU A 163 28.27 -9.85 2.11
N LEU A 164 28.02 -10.87 2.95
CA LEU A 164 29.10 -11.52 3.74
C LEU A 164 30.22 -12.10 2.87
N GLY A 165 29.92 -12.57 1.68
CA GLY A 165 30.89 -13.17 0.74
C GLY A 165 31.53 -12.19 -0.26
N ALA A 166 31.07 -10.92 -0.31
CA ALA A 166 31.44 -9.95 -1.34
C ALA A 166 31.74 -8.56 -0.74
N THR A 167 32.68 -8.49 0.16
CA THR A 167 32.95 -7.25 0.95
C THR A 167 34.05 -6.36 0.42
N TYR A 168 34.93 -6.85 -0.48
CA TYR A 168 36.01 -6.06 -1.04
C TYR A 168 35.57 -5.37 -2.33
N SER A 169 35.71 -4.05 -2.36
CA SER A 169 35.49 -3.24 -3.57
C SER A 169 36.80 -2.95 -4.28
N PRO A 170 37.02 -3.46 -5.50
CA PRO A 170 38.13 -3.03 -6.34
C PRO A 170 38.13 -1.53 -6.62
N GLY A 171 36.96 -0.92 -6.83
CA GLY A 171 36.82 0.51 -7.09
C GLY A 171 37.21 1.39 -5.92
N ALA A 172 36.86 1.00 -4.69
CA ALA A 172 37.30 1.67 -3.46
C ALA A 172 38.73 1.26 -3.03
N GLY A 173 39.27 0.15 -3.54
CA GLY A 173 40.55 -0.41 -3.14
C GLY A 173 40.61 -0.93 -1.71
N ARG A 174 39.44 -1.25 -1.11
CA ARG A 174 39.30 -1.68 0.29
C ARG A 174 38.04 -2.49 0.52
N THR A 175 37.97 -3.10 1.70
CA THR A 175 36.70 -3.64 2.21
C THR A 175 35.74 -2.49 2.52
N VAL A 176 34.49 -2.66 2.16
CA VAL A 176 33.37 -1.75 2.44
C VAL A 176 32.38 -2.45 3.36
N SER A 177 31.69 -1.69 4.20
CA SER A 177 30.60 -2.22 5.02
C SER A 177 29.34 -2.45 4.18
N ARG A 178 28.39 -3.25 4.71
CA ARG A 178 27.08 -3.42 4.09
C ARG A 178 26.38 -2.06 3.94
N THR A 179 26.39 -1.24 4.98
CA THR A 179 25.76 0.09 4.96
C THR A 179 26.38 0.99 3.89
N GLU A 180 27.72 1.03 3.75
CA GLU A 180 28.36 1.77 2.66
C GLU A 180 27.90 1.27 1.28
N TYR A 181 27.83 -0.05 1.11
CA TYR A 181 27.38 -0.65 -0.15
C TYR A 181 25.91 -0.32 -0.45
N SER A 182 25.01 -0.52 0.51
CA SER A 182 23.59 -0.18 0.38
C SER A 182 23.38 1.30 0.05
N HIS A 183 24.09 2.19 0.74
CA HIS A 183 24.00 3.63 0.49
C HIS A 183 24.47 4.00 -0.93
N ALA A 184 25.54 3.38 -1.45
CA ALA A 184 26.01 3.62 -2.81
C ALA A 184 24.96 3.16 -3.85
N TYR A 185 24.38 1.99 -3.64
CA TYR A 185 23.33 1.43 -4.48
C TYR A 185 22.08 2.32 -4.53
N TYR A 186 21.45 2.58 -3.39
CA TYR A 186 20.21 3.34 -3.35
C TYR A 186 20.39 4.77 -3.86
N ARG A 187 21.53 5.39 -3.55
CA ARG A 187 21.84 6.74 -4.03
C ARG A 187 22.05 6.78 -5.53
N LEU A 188 22.73 5.77 -6.10
CA LEU A 188 22.87 5.68 -7.55
C LEU A 188 21.51 5.64 -8.26
N PHE A 189 20.63 4.76 -7.82
CA PHE A 189 19.30 4.63 -8.42
C PHE A 189 18.47 5.90 -8.25
N HIS A 190 18.46 6.49 -7.06
CA HIS A 190 17.75 7.75 -6.79
C HIS A 190 18.26 8.89 -7.68
N ASP A 191 19.57 9.15 -7.65
CA ASP A 191 20.16 10.32 -8.33
C ASP A 191 20.10 10.15 -9.85
N TYR A 192 20.41 8.96 -10.37
CA TYR A 192 20.42 8.71 -11.80
C TYR A 192 19.03 8.73 -12.41
N THR A 193 18.05 8.12 -11.78
CA THR A 193 16.65 8.15 -12.24
C THR A 193 16.14 9.58 -12.33
N ARG A 194 16.41 10.41 -11.31
CA ARG A 194 16.02 11.82 -11.30
C ARG A 194 16.82 12.67 -12.29
N GLN A 195 18.08 12.33 -12.53
CA GLN A 195 18.87 12.97 -13.57
C GLN A 195 18.29 12.74 -14.96
N GLN A 196 17.80 11.54 -15.24
CA GLN A 196 17.25 11.16 -16.55
C GLN A 196 15.80 11.65 -16.74
N LEU A 197 14.95 11.52 -15.71
CA LEU A 197 13.49 11.66 -15.84
C LEU A 197 12.91 12.81 -15.01
N GLY A 198 13.75 13.56 -14.29
CA GLY A 198 13.33 14.72 -13.48
C GLY A 198 12.95 14.38 -12.05
N ASN A 199 12.70 15.44 -11.26
CA ASN A 199 12.54 15.32 -9.80
C ASN A 199 11.20 14.72 -9.34
N ASN A 200 10.26 14.50 -10.25
CA ASN A 200 9.00 13.80 -9.96
C ASN A 200 9.17 12.27 -10.01
N ARG A 201 10.31 11.78 -9.55
CA ARG A 201 10.68 10.36 -9.49
C ARG A 201 11.13 9.99 -8.09
N VAL A 202 10.76 8.78 -7.65
CA VAL A 202 11.15 8.28 -6.32
C VAL A 202 11.43 6.78 -6.40
N ASN A 203 12.35 6.31 -5.57
CA ASN A 203 12.58 4.88 -5.44
C ASN A 203 11.95 4.36 -4.14
N MET A 204 11.31 3.21 -4.21
CA MET A 204 10.96 2.43 -3.04
C MET A 204 12.20 1.68 -2.58
N SER A 205 12.51 1.78 -1.30
CA SER A 205 13.71 1.19 -0.70
C SER A 205 13.47 0.79 0.75
N ARG A 206 14.37 0.00 1.36
CA ARG A 206 14.22 -0.40 2.77
C ARG A 206 14.75 0.69 3.70
N PRO A 207 14.04 1.12 4.75
CA PRO A 207 14.57 2.01 5.78
C PRO A 207 15.34 1.19 6.82
N ILE A 208 14.61 0.61 7.78
CA ILE A 208 15.12 -0.38 8.73
C ILE A 208 14.34 -1.69 8.55
N ASP A 209 15.08 -2.79 8.48
CA ASP A 209 14.53 -4.14 8.47
C ASP A 209 15.42 -5.06 9.31
N ASN A 210 14.84 -5.65 10.35
CA ASN A 210 15.53 -6.57 11.25
C ASN A 210 15.36 -8.03 10.85
N TYR A 211 14.83 -8.33 9.67
CA TYR A 211 14.61 -9.67 9.13
C TYR A 211 13.76 -10.58 10.04
N GLY A 212 12.83 -10.04 10.81
CA GLY A 212 12.06 -10.77 11.80
C GLY A 212 12.81 -11.09 13.10
N ILE A 213 14.02 -10.59 13.27
CA ILE A 213 14.86 -10.80 14.46
C ILE A 213 14.69 -9.64 15.42
N ALA A 214 13.69 -9.71 16.31
CA ALA A 214 13.27 -8.58 17.14
C ALA A 214 14.36 -7.96 18.03
N PHE A 215 15.41 -8.72 18.41
CA PHE A 215 16.54 -8.20 19.18
C PHE A 215 17.64 -7.55 18.31
N LEU A 216 17.54 -7.64 16.98
CA LEU A 216 18.50 -7.04 16.06
C LEU A 216 18.08 -5.59 15.79
N THR A 217 18.67 -4.65 16.53
CA THR A 217 18.30 -3.22 16.49
C THR A 217 19.49 -2.31 16.18
N ASP A 218 20.70 -2.87 15.96
CA ASP A 218 21.89 -2.10 15.59
C ASP A 218 21.72 -1.51 14.17
N PRO A 219 21.67 -0.18 13.99
CA PRO A 219 21.50 0.43 12.67
C PRO A 219 22.57 0.04 11.65
N GLU A 220 23.80 -0.28 12.07
CA GLU A 220 24.86 -0.74 11.17
C GLU A 220 24.53 -2.09 10.51
N LEU A 221 23.63 -2.86 11.12
CA LEU A 221 23.19 -4.17 10.61
C LEU A 221 21.83 -4.12 9.93
N VAL A 222 20.93 -3.22 10.32
CA VAL A 222 19.52 -3.23 9.88
C VAL A 222 19.08 -2.00 9.09
N ALA A 223 19.85 -0.91 9.06
CA ALA A 223 19.55 0.24 8.20
C ALA A 223 20.10 0.03 6.78
N PHE A 224 19.33 0.41 5.78
CA PHE A 224 19.64 0.18 4.38
C PHE A 224 19.81 1.49 3.59
N THR A 225 18.77 2.29 3.52
CA THR A 225 18.74 3.51 2.70
C THR A 225 19.27 4.72 3.45
N PRO A 226 19.99 5.64 2.80
CA PRO A 226 20.27 6.95 3.38
C PRO A 226 18.97 7.70 3.71
N VAL A 227 18.88 8.26 4.93
CA VAL A 227 17.67 8.94 5.44
C VAL A 227 17.20 10.07 4.51
N ASP A 228 18.14 10.78 3.88
CA ASP A 228 17.88 11.96 3.04
C ASP A 228 17.29 11.65 1.66
N ILE A 229 17.16 10.37 1.28
CA ILE A 229 16.56 9.91 0.03
C ILE A 229 15.44 8.87 0.21
N CYS A 230 15.10 8.50 1.46
CA CYS A 230 14.03 7.55 1.75
C CYS A 230 12.67 8.27 1.75
N PHE A 231 12.08 8.38 0.58
CA PHE A 231 10.79 9.06 0.38
C PHE A 231 9.64 8.11 0.05
N ALA A 232 9.92 6.80 -0.08
CA ALA A 232 8.96 5.72 -0.12
C ALA A 232 9.68 4.45 0.32
N CYS A 233 9.49 4.03 1.54
CA CYS A 233 10.26 2.95 2.12
C CYS A 233 9.33 1.88 2.72
N TRP A 234 9.59 0.59 2.40
CA TRP A 234 8.89 -0.52 3.05
C TRP A 234 9.81 -1.22 4.04
N VAL A 235 9.24 -1.69 5.15
CA VAL A 235 10.03 -2.23 6.27
C VAL A 235 10.31 -3.73 6.18
N GLY A 236 10.33 -4.28 4.97
CA GLY A 236 10.71 -5.67 4.68
C GLY A 236 9.52 -6.63 4.63
N ASP A 237 9.86 -7.92 4.51
CA ASP A 237 8.94 -9.00 4.23
C ASP A 237 8.54 -9.71 5.52
N GLN A 238 7.32 -9.52 5.99
CA GLN A 238 6.80 -10.18 7.18
C GLN A 238 5.83 -11.29 6.82
N ASP A 239 5.61 -12.23 7.76
CA ASP A 239 4.59 -13.27 7.63
C ASP A 239 3.18 -12.67 7.80
N ALA A 240 2.20 -13.22 7.09
CA ALA A 240 0.80 -12.80 7.13
C ALA A 240 0.10 -13.18 8.45
N THR A 241 0.64 -12.71 9.58
CA THR A 241 0.17 -12.99 10.94
C THR A 241 0.17 -11.75 11.81
N PHE A 242 -0.49 -11.78 12.97
CA PHE A 242 -0.36 -10.71 13.96
C PHE A 242 1.06 -10.55 14.51
N ASP A 243 1.86 -11.62 14.58
CA ASP A 243 3.27 -11.52 14.96
C ASP A 243 4.10 -10.86 13.86
N GLY A 244 3.79 -11.13 12.58
CA GLY A 244 4.34 -10.38 11.45
C GLY A 244 3.98 -8.90 11.49
N LEU A 245 2.72 -8.56 11.80
CA LEU A 245 2.28 -7.17 11.98
C LEU A 245 3.05 -6.46 13.10
N LYS A 246 3.28 -7.14 14.24
CA LYS A 246 4.11 -6.60 15.33
C LYS A 246 5.55 -6.36 14.88
N ASN A 247 6.12 -7.28 14.09
CA ASN A 247 7.48 -7.11 13.55
C ASN A 247 7.56 -5.95 12.57
N ALA A 248 6.58 -5.80 11.67
CA ALA A 248 6.49 -4.63 10.79
C ALA A 248 6.46 -3.33 11.60
N LEU A 249 5.61 -3.28 12.63
CA LEU A 249 5.49 -2.10 13.48
C LEU A 249 6.76 -1.82 14.29
N LEU A 250 7.50 -2.85 14.73
CA LEU A 250 8.82 -2.68 15.33
C LEU A 250 9.81 -2.03 14.35
N ASN A 251 9.85 -2.50 13.10
CA ASN A 251 10.70 -1.91 12.07
C ASN A 251 10.28 -0.47 11.73
N MET A 252 8.96 -0.18 11.71
CA MET A 252 8.44 1.17 11.56
C MET A 252 8.85 2.07 12.73
N TYR A 253 8.77 1.55 13.97
CA TYR A 253 9.27 2.25 15.18
C TYR A 253 10.75 2.59 15.05
N LEU A 254 11.58 1.60 14.74
CA LEU A 254 13.02 1.80 14.54
C LEU A 254 13.30 2.81 13.43
N SER A 255 12.53 2.77 12.33
CA SER A 255 12.65 3.75 11.24
C SER A 255 12.28 5.16 11.72
N GLY A 256 11.18 5.31 12.44
CA GLY A 256 10.73 6.59 12.99
C GLY A 256 11.73 7.23 13.94
N VAL A 257 12.30 6.46 14.89
CA VAL A 257 13.29 6.97 15.84
C VAL A 257 14.67 7.25 15.20
N ASN A 258 14.92 6.69 14.02
CA ASN A 258 16.10 7.00 13.20
C ASN A 258 15.82 8.07 12.12
N ASN A 259 14.70 8.79 12.22
CA ASN A 259 14.34 9.94 11.41
C ASN A 259 14.08 9.66 9.91
N TYR A 260 13.72 8.43 9.55
CA TYR A 260 13.16 8.16 8.24
C TYR A 260 11.81 8.88 8.10
N LEU A 261 11.56 9.51 6.95
CA LEU A 261 10.42 10.38 6.79
C LEU A 261 9.14 9.62 6.36
N VAL A 262 9.23 8.86 5.26
CA VAL A 262 8.09 8.18 4.62
C VAL A 262 8.37 6.69 4.55
N PHE A 263 7.61 5.92 5.29
CA PHE A 263 7.69 4.47 5.30
C PHE A 263 6.33 3.84 5.59
N GLY A 264 6.19 2.59 5.22
CA GLY A 264 5.06 1.72 5.44
C GLY A 264 5.48 0.26 5.43
N SER A 265 4.56 -0.64 5.25
CA SER A 265 4.80 -2.08 5.20
C SER A 265 3.82 -2.77 4.25
N ASP A 266 4.21 -3.92 3.72
CA ASP A 266 3.36 -4.79 2.89
C ASP A 266 2.07 -5.13 3.65
N ILE A 267 0.93 -4.56 3.23
CA ILE A 267 -0.36 -4.73 3.92
C ILE A 267 -0.75 -6.20 3.90
N GLY A 268 -1.01 -6.74 5.10
CA GLY A 268 -1.35 -8.13 5.31
C GLY A 268 -0.15 -9.07 5.43
N GLY A 269 1.08 -8.55 5.29
CA GLY A 269 2.33 -9.29 5.29
C GLY A 269 2.68 -9.89 3.92
N TYR A 270 3.95 -9.88 3.54
CA TYR A 270 4.41 -10.42 2.26
C TYR A 270 4.20 -11.93 2.14
N ARG A 271 4.61 -12.72 3.18
CA ARG A 271 4.62 -14.19 3.11
C ARG A 271 3.31 -14.79 3.61
N GLU A 272 2.55 -15.39 2.69
CA GLU A 272 1.33 -16.15 2.97
C GLU A 272 1.59 -17.68 2.99
N GLU A 273 2.53 -18.20 2.20
CA GLU A 273 2.73 -19.63 1.99
C GLU A 273 2.94 -20.45 3.28
N PRO A 274 3.62 -19.93 4.33
CA PRO A 274 3.77 -20.68 5.56
C PRO A 274 2.49 -20.70 6.42
N ILE A 275 1.43 -19.97 6.05
CA ILE A 275 0.22 -19.83 6.87
C ILE A 275 -0.81 -20.88 6.48
N PRO A 276 -1.15 -21.84 7.35
CA PRO A 276 -2.18 -22.82 7.06
C PRO A 276 -3.55 -22.17 6.83
N GLY A 277 -4.10 -22.31 5.63
CA GLY A 277 -5.38 -21.72 5.25
C GLY A 277 -5.28 -20.30 4.64
N GLY A 278 -4.05 -19.80 4.44
CA GLY A 278 -3.79 -18.49 3.86
C GLY A 278 -3.94 -17.32 4.84
N ARG A 279 -3.85 -16.11 4.33
CA ARG A 279 -3.95 -14.86 5.09
C ARG A 279 -5.34 -14.68 5.72
N GLU A 280 -5.41 -14.50 7.03
CA GLU A 280 -6.66 -14.26 7.73
C GLU A 280 -7.20 -12.83 7.48
N LYS A 281 -8.50 -12.72 7.24
CA LYS A 281 -9.22 -11.44 7.07
C LYS A 281 -8.92 -10.42 8.18
N GLY A 282 -8.88 -10.87 9.44
CA GLY A 282 -8.61 -9.99 10.58
C GLY A 282 -7.21 -9.39 10.54
N VAL A 283 -6.19 -10.18 10.19
CA VAL A 283 -4.80 -9.72 10.01
C VAL A 283 -4.73 -8.71 8.86
N PHE A 284 -5.30 -9.07 7.69
CA PHE A 284 -5.29 -8.23 6.51
C PHE A 284 -5.92 -6.86 6.79
N LEU A 285 -7.10 -6.83 7.38
CA LEU A 285 -7.81 -5.57 7.67
C LEU A 285 -7.13 -4.74 8.75
N ARG A 286 -6.64 -5.33 9.86
CA ARG A 286 -5.91 -4.57 10.88
C ARG A 286 -4.61 -3.98 10.32
N TRP A 287 -3.97 -4.67 9.37
CA TRP A 287 -2.79 -4.15 8.68
C TRP A 287 -3.14 -3.03 7.68
N ALA A 288 -4.23 -3.19 6.92
CA ALA A 288 -4.74 -2.13 6.03
C ALA A 288 -5.13 -0.86 6.81
N GLN A 289 -5.69 -1.04 7.99
CA GLN A 289 -6.03 0.07 8.90
C GLN A 289 -4.78 0.80 9.39
N LEU A 290 -3.72 0.07 9.76
CA LEU A 290 -2.41 0.67 10.08
C LEU A 290 -1.84 1.39 8.85
N GLY A 291 -1.86 0.75 7.68
CA GLY A 291 -1.38 1.33 6.42
C GLY A 291 -2.06 2.64 6.05
N ALA A 292 -3.38 2.74 6.30
CA ALA A 292 -4.13 3.96 6.04
C ALA A 292 -3.67 5.16 6.89
N PHE A 293 -3.11 4.91 8.07
CA PHE A 293 -2.53 5.92 8.96
C PHE A 293 -0.99 5.85 9.01
N SER A 294 -0.38 5.35 7.95
CA SER A 294 1.06 5.41 7.69
C SER A 294 1.33 6.33 6.50
N PRO A 295 2.48 7.00 6.40
CA PRO A 295 2.78 7.88 5.26
C PRO A 295 2.85 7.15 3.92
N LEU A 296 3.28 5.89 3.89
CA LEU A 296 3.21 5.01 2.73
C LEU A 296 2.15 3.94 3.01
N MET A 297 1.10 3.92 2.20
CA MET A 297 0.12 2.84 2.16
C MET A 297 0.38 2.02 0.91
N GLU A 298 0.86 0.79 1.09
CA GLU A 298 1.11 -0.11 -0.04
C GLU A 298 0.59 -1.51 0.25
N ASN A 299 0.03 -2.16 -0.77
CA ASN A 299 -0.61 -3.45 -0.69
C ASN A 299 -0.12 -4.37 -1.79
N GLY A 300 0.56 -5.42 -1.40
CA GLY A 300 1.09 -6.42 -2.30
C GLY A 300 1.90 -7.50 -1.58
N GLY A 301 2.38 -8.47 -2.35
CA GLY A 301 3.19 -9.60 -1.85
C GLY A 301 2.77 -10.94 -2.42
N GLY A 302 3.24 -12.01 -1.82
CA GLY A 302 2.83 -13.38 -2.16
C GLY A 302 1.44 -13.70 -1.63
N GLY A 303 0.66 -14.47 -2.39
CA GLY A 303 -0.70 -14.87 -2.03
C GLY A 303 -1.78 -13.83 -2.35
N GLU A 304 -2.94 -13.91 -1.69
CA GLU A 304 -4.08 -13.06 -2.01
C GLU A 304 -4.05 -11.74 -1.25
N HIS A 305 -4.02 -10.62 -1.98
CA HIS A 305 -4.01 -9.25 -1.45
C HIS A 305 -5.20 -8.40 -1.90
N ARG A 306 -6.07 -8.92 -2.77
CA ARG A 306 -7.22 -8.19 -3.32
C ARG A 306 -8.38 -8.25 -2.35
N PRO A 307 -8.84 -7.12 -1.75
CA PRO A 307 -9.85 -7.14 -0.69
C PRO A 307 -11.18 -7.78 -1.12
N TRP A 308 -11.59 -7.60 -2.38
CA TRP A 308 -12.82 -8.19 -2.92
C TRP A 308 -12.77 -9.72 -3.08
N MET A 309 -11.59 -10.34 -3.03
CA MET A 309 -11.43 -11.79 -3.09
C MET A 309 -11.70 -12.49 -1.75
N PHE A 310 -11.67 -11.74 -0.64
CA PHE A 310 -12.04 -12.25 0.68
C PHE A 310 -13.57 -12.30 0.82
N ASP A 311 -14.20 -11.16 0.91
CA ASP A 311 -15.65 -10.96 0.95
C ASP A 311 -16.00 -9.48 0.79
N GLN A 312 -17.32 -9.18 0.67
CA GLN A 312 -17.80 -7.81 0.49
C GLN A 312 -17.48 -6.90 1.69
N GLU A 313 -17.53 -7.42 2.92
CA GLU A 313 -17.19 -6.64 4.11
C GLU A 313 -15.71 -6.22 4.09
N THR A 314 -14.82 -7.11 3.66
CA THR A 314 -13.39 -6.81 3.50
C THR A 314 -13.17 -5.73 2.45
N ASP A 315 -13.84 -5.83 1.31
CA ASP A 315 -13.78 -4.84 0.24
C ASP A 315 -14.24 -3.45 0.73
N ASP A 316 -15.38 -3.39 1.42
CA ASP A 316 -15.96 -2.14 1.93
C ASP A 316 -15.09 -1.48 3.00
N ILE A 317 -14.56 -2.27 3.94
CA ILE A 317 -13.65 -1.76 4.98
C ILE A 317 -12.36 -1.25 4.35
N TYR A 318 -11.73 -2.05 3.48
CA TYR A 318 -10.49 -1.67 2.82
C TYR A 318 -10.65 -0.37 2.02
N ARG A 319 -11.71 -0.27 1.22
CA ARG A 319 -12.07 0.93 0.44
C ARG A 319 -12.20 2.17 1.33
N THR A 320 -12.88 2.03 2.46
CA THR A 320 -13.05 3.12 3.43
C THR A 320 -11.70 3.61 3.93
N PHE A 321 -10.80 2.70 4.33
CA PHE A 321 -9.49 3.07 4.84
C PHE A 321 -8.57 3.62 3.75
N ALA A 322 -8.60 3.09 2.53
CA ALA A 322 -7.87 3.66 1.39
C ALA A 322 -8.33 5.09 1.05
N LYS A 323 -9.63 5.38 1.17
CA LYS A 323 -10.17 6.74 1.01
C LYS A 323 -9.79 7.68 2.15
N LEU A 324 -9.74 7.18 3.39
CA LEU A 324 -9.22 7.96 4.53
C LEU A 324 -7.75 8.33 4.30
N HIS A 325 -6.93 7.37 3.86
CA HIS A 325 -5.54 7.63 3.49
C HIS A 325 -5.42 8.69 2.38
N HIS A 326 -6.21 8.54 1.32
CA HIS A 326 -6.23 9.52 0.23
C HIS A 326 -6.62 10.93 0.71
N ALA A 327 -7.57 11.04 1.63
CA ALA A 327 -7.96 12.33 2.22
C ALA A 327 -6.87 12.96 3.10
N LEU A 328 -5.90 12.17 3.57
CA LEU A 328 -4.77 12.63 4.37
C LEU A 328 -3.58 13.13 3.52
N ILE A 329 -3.58 12.97 2.20
CA ILE A 329 -2.46 13.39 1.33
C ILE A 329 -2.06 14.86 1.54
N PRO A 330 -2.97 15.85 1.57
CA PRO A 330 -2.60 17.22 1.83
C PRO A 330 -1.95 17.42 3.22
N TYR A 331 -2.41 16.67 4.21
CA TYR A 331 -1.84 16.69 5.55
C TYR A 331 -0.43 16.09 5.58
N PHE A 332 -0.20 14.97 4.90
CA PHE A 332 1.13 14.38 4.78
C PHE A 332 2.12 15.32 4.08
N MET A 333 1.68 16.02 3.05
CA MET A 333 2.50 17.03 2.37
C MET A 333 2.90 18.17 3.33
N GLU A 334 1.94 18.71 4.08
CA GLU A 334 2.20 19.78 5.06
C GLU A 334 3.13 19.32 6.19
N GLN A 335 2.84 18.16 6.78
CA GLN A 335 3.65 17.61 7.87
C GLN A 335 5.05 17.19 7.39
N GLY A 336 5.12 16.60 6.20
CA GLY A 336 6.39 16.20 5.57
C GLY A 336 7.35 17.36 5.43
N ASP A 337 6.91 18.50 4.92
CA ASP A 337 7.74 19.70 4.74
C ASP A 337 8.38 20.16 6.05
N SER A 338 7.57 20.30 7.09
CA SER A 338 8.03 20.82 8.39
C SER A 338 8.91 19.82 9.13
N LEU A 339 8.55 18.53 9.08
CA LEU A 339 9.26 17.47 9.82
C LEU A 339 10.56 17.07 9.13
N PHE A 340 10.61 17.05 7.80
CA PHE A 340 11.87 16.83 7.07
C PHE A 340 12.90 17.94 7.36
N ALA A 341 12.46 19.20 7.34
CA ALA A 341 13.34 20.32 7.69
C ALA A 341 13.85 20.24 9.15
N ALA A 342 13.06 19.62 10.03
CA ALA A 342 13.42 19.37 11.43
C ALA A 342 14.19 18.05 11.65
N ASN A 343 14.49 17.28 10.59
CA ASN A 343 15.06 15.93 10.64
C ASN A 343 14.25 15.01 11.56
N ARG A 344 12.94 14.89 11.33
CA ARG A 344 12.01 14.07 12.10
C ARG A 344 11.11 13.26 11.16
N SER A 345 10.64 12.13 11.65
CA SER A 345 9.66 11.29 10.97
C SER A 345 8.24 11.90 11.04
N ILE A 346 7.40 11.59 10.03
CA ILE A 346 5.95 11.86 10.08
C ILE A 346 5.29 10.98 11.15
N MET A 347 5.73 9.72 11.31
CA MET A 347 5.32 8.84 12.40
C MET A 347 6.26 9.05 13.59
N GLN A 348 5.74 9.63 14.67
CA GLN A 348 6.48 9.96 15.88
C GLN A 348 6.04 9.05 17.02
N PHE A 349 6.81 8.00 17.26
CA PHE A 349 6.48 6.96 18.22
C PHE A 349 6.75 7.37 19.67
N PHE A 350 5.93 6.83 20.56
CA PHE A 350 6.18 6.81 22.00
C PHE A 350 7.00 5.56 22.33
N ASN A 351 7.77 5.63 23.42
CA ASN A 351 8.65 4.53 23.81
C ASN A 351 7.87 3.55 24.68
N ASP A 352 7.05 2.70 24.06
CA ASP A 352 6.40 1.54 24.68
C ASP A 352 6.31 0.37 23.69
N ASP A 353 6.01 -0.82 24.22
CA ASP A 353 6.02 -2.08 23.44
C ASP A 353 4.79 -2.27 22.52
N GLU A 354 3.80 -1.36 22.62
CA GLU A 354 2.60 -1.38 21.76
C GLU A 354 2.69 -0.39 20.61
N TYR A 355 3.75 0.41 20.62
CA TYR A 355 4.11 1.37 19.56
C TYR A 355 3.00 2.35 19.16
N PRO A 356 2.26 2.98 20.11
CA PRO A 356 1.38 4.08 19.76
C PRO A 356 2.22 5.23 19.20
N PHE A 357 1.62 6.03 18.31
CA PHE A 357 2.36 7.11 17.66
C PHE A 357 1.49 8.32 17.36
N MET A 358 2.15 9.47 17.27
CA MET A 358 1.59 10.65 16.60
C MET A 358 1.87 10.54 15.11
N LEU A 359 0.86 10.71 14.29
CA LEU A 359 0.99 10.91 12.84
C LEU A 359 0.92 12.42 12.60
N GLY A 360 2.08 13.03 12.32
CA GLY A 360 2.23 14.47 12.33
C GLY A 360 1.93 15.09 13.71
N THR A 361 1.22 16.23 13.72
CA THR A 361 0.94 16.98 14.95
C THR A 361 -0.44 16.74 15.53
N ASP A 362 -1.39 16.22 14.76
CA ASP A 362 -2.82 16.27 15.06
C ASP A 362 -3.48 14.91 15.29
N ILE A 363 -2.88 13.83 14.83
CA ILE A 363 -3.47 12.48 14.84
C ILE A 363 -2.69 11.59 15.80
N PHE A 364 -3.38 10.94 16.71
CA PHE A 364 -2.86 9.91 17.61
C PHE A 364 -3.43 8.56 17.23
N VAL A 365 -2.56 7.56 17.08
CA VAL A 365 -2.92 6.20 16.65
C VAL A 365 -2.42 5.19 17.67
N THR A 366 -3.29 4.27 18.08
CA THR A 366 -2.92 3.12 18.92
C THR A 366 -3.17 1.82 18.13
N PRO A 367 -2.12 1.16 17.61
CA PRO A 367 -2.29 -0.02 16.74
C PRO A 367 -2.93 -1.22 17.45
N ILE A 368 -3.80 -1.97 16.73
CA ILE A 368 -4.35 -3.25 17.20
C ILE A 368 -3.47 -4.38 16.67
N LEU A 369 -2.83 -5.11 17.58
CA LEU A 369 -1.80 -6.12 17.29
C LEU A 369 -2.25 -7.56 17.61
N SER A 370 -3.55 -7.80 17.72
CA SER A 370 -4.11 -9.11 18.03
C SER A 370 -5.52 -9.25 17.47
N ALA A 371 -6.07 -10.45 17.53
CA ALA A 371 -7.46 -10.71 17.16
C ALA A 371 -8.49 -10.14 18.15
N SER A 372 -8.04 -9.56 19.28
CA SER A 372 -8.92 -8.91 20.24
C SER A 372 -9.44 -7.58 19.71
N ASN A 373 -10.73 -7.32 19.92
CA ASN A 373 -11.31 -6.01 19.66
C ASN A 373 -11.17 -5.04 20.84
N ASN A 374 -10.67 -5.49 22.00
CA ASN A 374 -10.46 -4.64 23.17
C ASN A 374 -9.01 -4.14 23.20
N ILE A 375 -8.85 -2.84 23.40
CA ILE A 375 -7.54 -2.19 23.49
C ILE A 375 -7.56 -1.15 24.62
N ASP A 376 -6.48 -1.11 25.39
CA ASP A 376 -6.23 -0.02 26.34
C ASP A 376 -5.52 1.13 25.62
N VAL A 377 -6.06 2.32 25.74
CA VAL A 377 -5.52 3.54 25.12
C VAL A 377 -5.10 4.51 26.20
N THR A 378 -3.80 4.85 26.23
CA THR A 378 -3.27 5.92 27.07
C THR A 378 -2.97 7.13 26.20
N PHE A 379 -3.73 8.21 26.38
CA PHE A 379 -3.58 9.41 25.55
C PHE A 379 -2.30 10.17 25.89
N PRO A 380 -1.66 10.84 24.90
CA PRO A 380 -0.48 11.67 25.14
C PRO A 380 -0.74 12.68 26.27
N ALA A 381 0.21 12.79 27.20
CA ALA A 381 0.10 13.70 28.34
C ALA A 381 0.09 15.17 27.86
N GLY A 382 -0.74 16.01 28.50
CA GLY A 382 -0.83 17.42 28.18
C GLY A 382 -2.25 17.96 28.32
N SER A 383 -2.46 19.17 27.81
CA SER A 383 -3.77 19.87 27.86
C SER A 383 -4.66 19.59 26.65
N ASP A 384 -4.16 18.88 25.66
CA ASP A 384 -4.94 18.54 24.46
C ASP A 384 -6.09 17.60 24.82
N THR A 385 -7.20 17.73 24.10
CA THR A 385 -8.32 16.79 24.13
C THR A 385 -8.39 16.06 22.79
N TRP A 386 -8.82 14.81 22.85
CA TRP A 386 -8.77 13.86 21.74
C TRP A 386 -10.16 13.37 21.37
N VAL A 387 -10.51 13.48 20.12
CA VAL A 387 -11.81 13.04 19.56
C VAL A 387 -11.60 11.71 18.86
N TYR A 388 -12.42 10.71 19.15
CA TYR A 388 -12.38 9.43 18.44
C TYR A 388 -12.93 9.59 17.03
N LEU A 389 -12.17 9.21 16.02
CA LEU A 389 -12.53 9.44 14.61
C LEU A 389 -13.85 8.77 14.21
N PHE A 390 -14.13 7.57 14.71
CA PHE A 390 -15.32 6.78 14.33
C PHE A 390 -16.57 7.10 15.17
N ASP A 391 -16.42 7.86 16.23
CA ASP A 391 -17.51 8.43 17.04
C ASP A 391 -17.06 9.76 17.65
N THR A 392 -17.25 10.84 16.93
CA THR A 392 -16.77 12.18 17.33
C THR A 392 -17.50 12.77 18.55
N THR A 393 -18.51 12.08 19.07
CA THR A 393 -19.10 12.42 20.37
C THR A 393 -18.24 11.96 21.56
N GLN A 394 -17.31 11.02 21.34
CA GLN A 394 -16.37 10.53 22.33
C GLN A 394 -15.14 11.41 22.39
N VAL A 395 -14.95 12.10 23.52
CA VAL A 395 -13.84 13.03 23.76
C VAL A 395 -13.06 12.61 25.00
N TYR A 396 -11.74 12.56 24.88
CA TYR A 396 -10.84 12.10 25.93
C TYR A 396 -9.83 13.20 26.30
N GLN A 397 -9.43 13.23 27.57
CA GLN A 397 -8.44 14.18 28.08
C GLN A 397 -7.02 13.62 27.89
N GLY A 398 -6.06 14.50 27.60
CA GLY A 398 -4.64 14.12 27.58
C GLY A 398 -4.20 13.51 28.91
N GLY A 399 -3.40 12.45 28.85
CA GLY A 399 -2.94 11.66 29.98
C GLY A 399 -3.98 10.68 30.57
N ALA A 400 -5.20 10.64 30.06
CA ALA A 400 -6.20 9.66 30.49
C ALA A 400 -5.88 8.27 29.89
N THR A 401 -6.28 7.22 30.60
CA THR A 401 -6.28 5.83 30.08
C THR A 401 -7.71 5.31 30.05
N THR A 402 -8.07 4.63 28.97
CA THR A 402 -9.40 4.02 28.80
C THR A 402 -9.29 2.71 28.03
N THR A 403 -10.21 1.78 28.31
CA THR A 403 -10.37 0.55 27.51
C THR A 403 -11.47 0.78 26.48
N LEU A 404 -11.18 0.51 25.21
CA LEU A 404 -12.12 0.60 24.10
C LEU A 404 -12.40 -0.77 23.51
N THR A 405 -13.64 -0.97 23.04
CA THR A 405 -13.98 -2.08 22.15
C THR A 405 -14.07 -1.52 20.74
N VAL A 406 -13.14 -1.92 19.87
CA VAL A 406 -12.99 -1.39 18.51
C VAL A 406 -13.35 -2.49 17.50
N PRO A 407 -14.57 -2.47 16.92
CA PRO A 407 -14.99 -3.45 15.93
C PRO A 407 -14.08 -3.41 14.69
N LEU A 408 -14.14 -4.44 13.84
CA LEU A 408 -13.24 -4.55 12.69
C LEU A 408 -13.41 -3.43 11.65
N VAL A 409 -14.56 -2.80 11.61
CA VAL A 409 -14.86 -1.63 10.76
C VAL A 409 -14.24 -0.32 11.25
N GLU A 410 -13.68 -0.29 12.45
CA GLU A 410 -13.10 0.88 13.11
C GLU A 410 -11.63 0.64 13.47
N TYR A 411 -10.91 1.73 13.72
CA TYR A 411 -9.53 1.69 14.19
C TYR A 411 -9.27 2.74 15.27
N PRO A 412 -8.40 2.52 16.27
CA PRO A 412 -8.21 3.46 17.36
C PRO A 412 -7.38 4.67 16.90
N VAL A 413 -8.04 5.59 16.23
CA VAL A 413 -7.49 6.84 15.71
C VAL A 413 -8.20 8.01 16.38
N PHE A 414 -7.41 8.92 16.90
CA PHE A 414 -7.91 10.09 17.64
C PHE A 414 -7.29 11.35 17.06
N LEU A 415 -8.11 12.39 16.91
CA LEU A 415 -7.66 13.70 16.48
C LEU A 415 -7.69 14.68 17.63
N LYS A 416 -6.78 15.64 17.65
CA LYS A 416 -6.93 16.79 18.53
C LYS A 416 -8.29 17.44 18.29
N SER A 417 -9.03 17.78 19.34
CA SER A 417 -10.38 18.36 19.20
C SER A 417 -10.41 19.68 18.44
N THR A 418 -9.26 20.32 18.27
CA THR A 418 -9.08 21.56 17.51
C THR A 418 -8.66 21.34 16.05
N SER A 419 -8.42 20.09 15.65
CA SER A 419 -7.93 19.78 14.31
C SER A 419 -9.00 19.98 13.25
N PRO A 420 -8.69 20.68 12.15
CA PRO A 420 -9.60 20.81 11.01
C PRO A 420 -9.81 19.48 10.25
N LEU A 421 -8.95 18.49 10.48
CA LEU A 421 -9.03 17.18 9.84
C LEU A 421 -10.27 16.39 10.26
N ILE A 422 -10.86 16.68 11.43
CA ILE A 422 -12.08 15.99 11.90
C ILE A 422 -13.15 16.04 10.81
N ALA A 423 -13.52 17.24 10.36
CA ALA A 423 -14.56 17.41 9.33
C ALA A 423 -14.19 16.74 7.99
N THR A 424 -12.90 16.77 7.62
CA THR A 424 -12.41 16.12 6.38
C THR A 424 -12.59 14.61 6.45
N LEU A 425 -12.13 13.97 7.53
CA LEU A 425 -12.18 12.52 7.66
C LEU A 425 -13.61 12.01 7.95
N GLU A 426 -14.41 12.75 8.74
CA GLU A 426 -15.84 12.47 8.89
C GLU A 426 -16.59 12.51 7.56
N SER A 427 -16.22 13.42 6.65
CA SER A 427 -16.86 13.47 5.34
C SER A 427 -16.61 12.20 4.52
N VAL A 428 -15.45 11.54 4.68
CA VAL A 428 -15.13 10.25 4.06
C VAL A 428 -15.95 9.13 4.67
N LEU A 429 -16.04 9.09 6.01
CA LEU A 429 -16.81 8.08 6.75
C LEU A 429 -18.32 8.21 6.52
N ASN A 430 -18.81 9.43 6.30
CA ASN A 430 -20.23 9.72 6.09
C ASN A 430 -20.65 9.70 4.59
N VAL A 431 -19.72 9.47 3.67
CA VAL A 431 -20.11 9.13 2.30
C VAL A 431 -20.83 7.79 2.37
N PRO A 432 -22.12 7.70 2.02
CA PRO A 432 -22.78 6.43 1.95
C PRO A 432 -22.00 5.59 0.93
N THR A 433 -21.21 4.63 1.39
CA THR A 433 -20.80 3.53 0.54
C THR A 433 -22.12 2.92 0.12
N GLY A 434 -22.41 2.80 -1.17
CA GLY A 434 -23.74 2.40 -1.65
C GLY A 434 -24.23 1.04 -1.17
N VAL A 435 -23.63 0.53 -0.09
CA VAL A 435 -23.87 -0.73 0.60
C VAL A 435 -24.21 -0.52 2.09
N GLU A 436 -23.73 0.55 2.77
CA GLU A 436 -23.98 0.71 4.21
C GLU A 436 -25.45 0.99 4.60
N GLU A 437 -26.25 1.60 3.73
CA GLU A 437 -27.68 1.70 4.00
C GLU A 437 -28.39 0.33 4.07
N ALA A 438 -27.80 -0.71 3.46
CA ALA A 438 -28.38 -2.06 3.46
C ALA A 438 -27.94 -2.91 4.68
N PHE A 439 -26.73 -2.71 5.24
CA PHE A 439 -26.19 -3.61 6.27
C PHE A 439 -26.48 -3.19 7.72
N ASN A 440 -26.59 -1.90 8.01
CA ASN A 440 -26.72 -1.40 9.39
C ASN A 440 -28.04 -0.72 9.73
N ASN A 441 -29.02 -0.69 8.82
CA ASN A 441 -30.34 -0.23 9.16
C ASN A 441 -31.22 -1.43 9.57
N PRO A 442 -31.41 -1.70 10.87
CA PRO A 442 -32.32 -2.78 11.31
C PRO A 442 -33.75 -2.57 10.82
N LYS A 443 -34.05 -1.43 10.21
CA LYS A 443 -35.35 -1.08 9.62
C LYS A 443 -35.42 -1.32 8.10
N ASN A 444 -34.28 -1.53 7.40
CA ASN A 444 -34.29 -1.84 5.96
C ASN A 444 -33.54 -3.16 5.65
N PRO A 445 -34.22 -4.29 5.59
CA PRO A 445 -33.61 -5.58 5.29
C PRO A 445 -33.31 -5.80 3.81
N VAL A 446 -33.62 -4.84 2.93
CA VAL A 446 -33.51 -5.00 1.46
C VAL A 446 -32.07 -4.82 0.98
N ARG A 447 -31.62 -5.75 0.15
CA ARG A 447 -30.32 -5.70 -0.54
C ARG A 447 -30.55 -5.60 -2.04
N VAL A 448 -29.73 -4.76 -2.71
CA VAL A 448 -29.75 -4.59 -4.16
C VAL A 448 -28.31 -4.74 -4.68
N TYR A 449 -28.05 -5.80 -5.48
CA TYR A 449 -26.72 -6.11 -6.00
C TYR A 449 -26.75 -6.77 -7.39
N PRO A 450 -25.71 -6.61 -8.24
CA PRO A 450 -24.58 -5.67 -8.03
C PRO A 450 -25.04 -4.21 -8.11
N ASN A 451 -24.35 -3.33 -7.41
CA ASN A 451 -24.54 -1.89 -7.51
C ASN A 451 -23.14 -1.23 -7.41
N PRO A 452 -22.58 -0.66 -8.49
CA PRO A 452 -23.21 -0.37 -9.79
C PRO A 452 -23.62 -1.58 -10.65
N VAL A 453 -24.64 -1.39 -11.50
CA VAL A 453 -25.21 -2.41 -12.38
C VAL A 453 -25.05 -2.05 -13.86
N SER A 454 -24.70 -3.05 -14.70
CA SER A 454 -24.54 -2.88 -16.15
C SER A 454 -25.54 -3.70 -17.00
N GLY A 455 -26.48 -4.39 -16.39
CA GLY A 455 -27.44 -5.21 -17.14
C GLY A 455 -28.66 -5.62 -16.33
N GLU A 456 -28.44 -6.30 -15.21
CA GLU A 456 -29.49 -6.69 -14.26
C GLU A 456 -28.95 -6.65 -12.83
N PHE A 457 -29.83 -6.39 -11.88
CA PHE A 457 -29.54 -6.47 -10.45
C PHE A 457 -30.55 -7.37 -9.74
N VAL A 458 -30.19 -7.82 -8.55
CA VAL A 458 -31.03 -8.63 -7.68
C VAL A 458 -31.52 -7.78 -6.52
N VAL A 459 -32.80 -7.87 -6.20
CA VAL A 459 -33.38 -7.38 -4.95
C VAL A 459 -33.61 -8.58 -4.04
N SER A 460 -33.06 -8.53 -2.81
CA SER A 460 -33.19 -9.61 -1.82
C SER A 460 -33.41 -9.06 -0.40
N GLY A 461 -33.61 -9.93 0.59
CA GLY A 461 -33.74 -9.58 2.00
C GLY A 461 -35.16 -9.26 2.46
N LEU A 462 -36.16 -9.22 1.56
CA LEU A 462 -37.58 -9.11 1.94
C LEU A 462 -38.09 -10.41 2.57
N MET A 463 -38.89 -10.27 3.63
CA MET A 463 -39.60 -11.38 4.25
C MET A 463 -41.03 -11.39 3.67
N PHE A 464 -41.44 -12.51 3.07
CA PHE A 464 -42.77 -12.67 2.47
C PHE A 464 -43.62 -13.57 3.37
N GLU A 465 -44.83 -13.13 3.65
CA GLU A 465 -45.90 -13.99 4.13
C GLU A 465 -46.61 -14.65 2.95
N VAL A 466 -47.40 -15.68 3.19
CA VAL A 466 -48.08 -16.44 2.09
C VAL A 466 -49.03 -15.52 1.35
N GLY A 467 -48.72 -15.25 0.09
CA GLY A 467 -49.53 -14.40 -0.80
C GLY A 467 -49.17 -12.90 -0.76
N GLU A 468 -48.09 -12.52 -0.05
CA GLU A 468 -47.61 -11.14 0.00
C GLU A 468 -46.75 -10.80 -1.24
N GLU A 469 -46.95 -9.60 -1.78
CA GLU A 469 -46.19 -9.04 -2.89
C GLU A 469 -45.71 -7.64 -2.49
N TYR A 470 -44.48 -7.28 -2.86
CA TYR A 470 -43.98 -5.90 -2.72
C TYR A 470 -43.89 -5.26 -4.11
N GLU A 471 -44.07 -3.95 -4.17
CA GLU A 471 -43.88 -3.17 -5.39
C GLU A 471 -42.52 -2.46 -5.34
N PHE A 472 -41.67 -2.72 -6.35
CA PHE A 472 -40.40 -2.01 -6.54
C PHE A 472 -40.56 -0.91 -7.58
N ARG A 473 -40.14 0.31 -7.25
CA ARG A 473 -40.17 1.47 -8.16
C ARG A 473 -38.77 2.08 -8.24
N LEU A 474 -38.35 2.42 -9.49
CA LEU A 474 -37.06 3.07 -9.74
C LEU A 474 -37.31 4.45 -10.37
N PHE A 475 -36.63 5.47 -9.85
CA PHE A 475 -36.77 6.85 -10.27
C PHE A 475 -35.42 7.38 -10.77
N ASP A 476 -35.44 8.20 -11.84
CA ASP A 476 -34.28 8.93 -12.30
C ASP A 476 -33.95 10.13 -11.36
N ALA A 477 -32.87 10.86 -11.70
CA ALA A 477 -32.42 12.02 -10.94
C ALA A 477 -33.43 13.19 -10.92
N GLN A 478 -34.41 13.19 -11.84
CA GLN A 478 -35.49 14.16 -11.92
C GLN A 478 -36.76 13.73 -11.16
N GLY A 479 -36.72 12.55 -10.53
CA GLY A 479 -37.86 11.98 -9.79
C GLY A 479 -38.91 11.31 -10.67
N LYS A 480 -38.61 11.06 -11.96
CA LYS A 480 -39.52 10.34 -12.87
C LYS A 480 -39.40 8.84 -12.63
N ASN A 481 -40.51 8.15 -12.47
CA ASN A 481 -40.55 6.70 -12.39
C ASN A 481 -40.20 6.09 -13.77
N VAL A 482 -39.07 5.37 -13.83
CA VAL A 482 -38.50 4.78 -15.06
C VAL A 482 -38.61 3.27 -15.10
N LEU A 483 -38.88 2.62 -13.95
CA LEU A 483 -39.10 1.18 -13.86
C LEU A 483 -39.99 0.85 -12.65
N GLN A 484 -40.95 -0.05 -12.86
CA GLN A 484 -41.81 -0.54 -11.81
C GLN A 484 -42.06 -2.05 -12.00
N THR A 485 -41.89 -2.82 -10.92
CA THR A 485 -42.07 -4.29 -10.97
C THR A 485 -42.52 -4.83 -9.61
N LYS A 486 -43.10 -6.03 -9.63
CA LYS A 486 -43.50 -6.74 -8.41
C LYS A 486 -42.38 -7.66 -7.95
N LEU A 487 -42.14 -7.67 -6.65
CA LEU A 487 -41.27 -8.62 -5.95
C LEU A 487 -42.15 -9.69 -5.31
N THR A 488 -42.04 -10.91 -5.78
CA THR A 488 -42.88 -12.04 -5.34
C THR A 488 -42.07 -13.20 -4.75
N GLN A 489 -40.73 -13.02 -4.68
CA GLN A 489 -39.76 -14.03 -4.22
C GLN A 489 -38.70 -13.38 -3.37
N LYS A 490 -38.02 -14.19 -2.53
CA LYS A 490 -36.93 -13.72 -1.66
C LYS A 490 -35.77 -13.07 -2.42
N GLU A 491 -35.59 -13.45 -3.69
CA GLU A 491 -34.63 -12.85 -4.62
C GLU A 491 -35.30 -12.61 -5.96
N THR A 492 -35.32 -11.38 -6.43
CA THR A 492 -35.92 -11.00 -7.71
C THR A 492 -34.90 -10.30 -8.58
N LYS A 493 -34.66 -10.82 -9.79
CA LYS A 493 -33.80 -10.19 -10.80
C LYS A 493 -34.56 -9.13 -11.57
N ILE A 494 -33.95 -7.95 -11.72
CA ILE A 494 -34.53 -6.79 -12.41
C ILE A 494 -33.55 -6.31 -13.48
N SER A 495 -34.01 -6.26 -14.73
CA SER A 495 -33.19 -5.77 -15.85
C SER A 495 -33.24 -4.25 -15.94
N VAL A 496 -32.10 -3.63 -16.18
CA VAL A 496 -31.93 -2.19 -16.44
C VAL A 496 -31.66 -1.90 -17.92
N LYS A 497 -31.82 -2.91 -18.82
CA LYS A 497 -31.62 -2.69 -20.25
C LYS A 497 -32.55 -1.61 -20.78
N GLY A 498 -31.93 -0.59 -21.42
CA GLY A 498 -32.68 0.55 -21.98
C GLY A 498 -32.77 1.76 -21.04
N LEU A 499 -32.21 1.68 -19.83
CA LEU A 499 -31.98 2.84 -18.98
C LEU A 499 -30.60 3.44 -19.28
N GLU A 500 -30.52 4.76 -19.21
CA GLU A 500 -29.25 5.49 -19.40
C GLU A 500 -28.33 5.31 -18.18
N SER A 501 -27.00 5.43 -18.39
CA SER A 501 -26.05 5.44 -17.30
C SER A 501 -26.31 6.63 -16.38
N GLY A 502 -26.35 6.39 -15.07
CA GLY A 502 -26.66 7.46 -14.11
C GLY A 502 -27.05 6.93 -12.74
N VAL A 503 -27.45 7.87 -11.88
CA VAL A 503 -27.89 7.60 -10.51
C VAL A 503 -29.40 7.54 -10.47
N TYR A 504 -29.93 6.46 -9.89
CA TYR A 504 -31.34 6.19 -9.73
C TYR A 504 -31.68 5.95 -8.27
N HIS A 505 -32.91 6.29 -7.87
CA HIS A 505 -33.43 6.03 -6.52
C HIS A 505 -34.55 5.00 -6.60
N TYR A 506 -34.55 4.02 -5.71
CA TYR A 506 -35.66 3.07 -5.63
C TYR A 506 -36.49 3.28 -4.37
N THR A 507 -37.75 2.88 -4.47
CA THR A 507 -38.67 2.83 -3.34
C THR A 507 -39.45 1.52 -3.37
N ILE A 508 -39.57 0.87 -2.22
CA ILE A 508 -40.48 -0.27 -2.00
C ILE A 508 -41.48 0.20 -0.93
N PRO A 509 -42.70 0.56 -1.31
CA PRO A 509 -43.72 1.01 -0.38
C PRO A 509 -44.04 -0.04 0.70
N ALA A 510 -44.15 0.42 1.91
CA ALA A 510 -44.43 -0.45 3.04
C ALA A 510 -45.89 -0.86 3.10
N HIS A 511 -46.17 -2.07 3.57
CA HIS A 511 -47.52 -2.49 3.95
C HIS A 511 -47.78 -2.18 5.43
N GLY A 512 -48.84 -1.44 5.70
CA GLY A 512 -49.30 -1.12 7.07
C GLY A 512 -48.54 0.07 7.70
N SER A 513 -48.19 -0.02 8.98
CA SER A 513 -47.58 1.06 9.78
C SER A 513 -46.06 1.18 9.64
N LYS A 514 -45.46 0.49 8.72
CA LYS A 514 -44.00 0.56 8.45
C LYS A 514 -43.67 1.73 7.52
N SER A 515 -42.47 2.23 7.52
CA SER A 515 -41.97 3.24 6.56
C SER A 515 -41.55 2.59 5.25
N ASP A 516 -41.64 3.33 4.13
CA ASP A 516 -41.16 2.89 2.83
C ASP A 516 -39.65 2.55 2.89
N LEU A 517 -39.26 1.49 2.18
CA LEU A 517 -37.87 1.10 2.03
C LEU A 517 -37.31 1.80 0.78
N THR A 518 -36.25 2.56 0.93
CA THR A 518 -35.66 3.37 -0.14
C THR A 518 -34.16 3.13 -0.24
N GLY A 519 -33.60 3.35 -1.43
CA GLY A 519 -32.16 3.29 -1.63
C GLY A 519 -31.75 3.80 -3.01
N LYS A 520 -30.47 3.64 -3.36
CA LYS A 520 -29.84 4.18 -4.57
C LYS A 520 -29.27 3.05 -5.42
N ILE A 521 -29.39 3.18 -6.75
CA ILE A 521 -28.78 2.29 -7.75
C ILE A 521 -27.99 3.13 -8.73
N ILE A 522 -26.78 2.69 -9.07
CA ILE A 522 -25.95 3.30 -10.12
C ILE A 522 -25.99 2.37 -11.33
N ILE A 523 -26.43 2.89 -12.49
CA ILE A 523 -26.45 2.19 -13.77
C ILE A 523 -25.26 2.67 -14.60
N ARG A 524 -24.46 1.70 -15.13
CA ARG A 524 -23.30 1.94 -15.99
C ARG A 524 -23.56 1.56 -17.44
#